data_7d22596346cd96bfd8d86deac1f0b4aa
#
_entry.id   7d22596346cd96bfd8d86deac1f0b4aa
#
_cell.length_a   1.000
_cell.length_b   1.000
_cell.length_c   1.000
_cell.angle_alpha   90.00
_cell.angle_beta   90.00
_cell.angle_gamma   90.00
#
_symmetry.space_group_name_H-M   'P 1'
#
loop_
_entity.id
_entity.type
_entity.pdbx_description
1 polymer ?
#
loop_
_entity_poly.entity_id
_entity_poly.type
_entity_poly.pdbx_seq_one_letter_code
_entity_poly.pdbx_strand_id
1 'polypeptide(L)'
;MRSWLRTVSITLEAALATAVVASLLQTQINLHALTQLGLEVSWQARAAVTLEDLARFGPVMFGFSLAGGVLALGLQTGLRRLGLSALPCALIASVAGLAIVLALLRSVIPMPAVAAIREVPGVALLSLCGLVGGYVSHVLAGRVVHGARRHDRAAYLVPACLVLLPLALFLLMRPMPERSQPPSAAGYQTTIVANGLQWPWSLAELPDGRLLITEMAGRLKVIDRAGERVDVNLSKLPEGYQRERVIGLMDITLSPDYENDHRIYLTQGYRDPRGVGVRLMRGALNFARGEWSIDQVEVLFESTPKPSDGNNGGRLAFLDPHTLLMTVGDGSARREEAQNQSNSLGKVMRISLAPGASGAAVYTSGHRNPQGIVRDPVTGAIYVSEHGPRGGDELNRLRPGGNYGWPLVSHGIDYPFARVSPFTRHEGFEDPEVIWSPSIAPSGLAVYQGTLFKGWQGDFLVPALRERSVRRLVRDGDRVVRQELLLGERGERIRDVKVAGDGSIYALTDGVDGKLLRLVPKEIP
;
A
#
# COMPACT_ATOMS: atom_id res chain seq x y z
N MET A 1 36.91 22.21 22.16
CA MET A 1 36.38 22.37 20.78
C MET A 1 37.02 21.38 19.77
N ARG A 2 38.36 21.25 19.67
CA ARG A 2 39.01 20.34 18.70
C ARG A 2 38.73 18.83 18.91
N SER A 3 38.60 18.35 20.16
CA SER A 3 38.29 16.92 20.44
C SER A 3 36.88 16.52 20.03
N TRP A 4 35.89 17.37 20.26
CA TRP A 4 34.49 17.13 19.87
C TRP A 4 34.33 17.06 18.36
N LEU A 5 34.91 18.00 17.61
CA LEU A 5 34.88 17.99 16.14
C LEU A 5 35.46 16.69 15.54
N ARG A 6 36.54 16.17 16.18
CA ARG A 6 37.13 14.89 15.77
C ARG A 6 36.23 13.71 16.02
N THR A 7 35.55 13.66 17.17
CA THR A 7 34.59 12.59 17.48
C THR A 7 33.47 12.62 16.47
N VAL A 8 32.93 13.79 16.14
CA VAL A 8 31.89 13.96 15.12
C VAL A 8 32.38 13.45 13.76
N SER A 9 33.58 13.84 13.31
CA SER A 9 34.13 13.37 12.03
C SER A 9 34.26 11.84 11.97
N ILE A 10 34.84 11.23 13.02
CA ILE A 10 34.98 9.77 13.11
C ILE A 10 33.63 9.07 13.07
N THR A 11 32.63 9.60 13.79
CA THR A 11 31.29 9.03 13.81
C THR A 11 30.62 9.12 12.43
N LEU A 12 30.77 10.23 11.71
CA LEU A 12 30.23 10.41 10.36
C LEU A 12 30.87 9.43 9.36
N GLU A 13 32.21 9.28 9.41
CA GLU A 13 32.93 8.36 8.53
C GLU A 13 32.58 6.90 8.80
N ALA A 14 32.47 6.52 10.07
CA ALA A 14 32.03 5.19 10.49
C ALA A 14 30.60 4.91 10.07
N ALA A 15 29.70 5.88 10.23
CA ALA A 15 28.29 5.78 9.81
C ALA A 15 28.17 5.62 8.29
N LEU A 16 28.96 6.36 7.52
CA LEU A 16 28.97 6.27 6.07
C LEU A 16 29.45 4.89 5.60
N ALA A 17 30.56 4.40 6.14
CA ALA A 17 31.08 3.08 5.79
C ALA A 17 30.05 1.97 6.11
N THR A 18 29.38 2.06 7.27
CA THR A 18 28.29 1.16 7.64
C THR A 18 27.14 1.25 6.66
N ALA A 19 26.72 2.46 6.30
CA ALA A 19 25.57 2.70 5.41
C ALA A 19 25.80 2.13 4.01
N VAL A 20 27.00 2.29 3.45
CA VAL A 20 27.36 1.74 2.14
C VAL A 20 27.22 0.22 2.15
N VAL A 21 27.85 -0.45 3.13
CA VAL A 21 27.79 -1.92 3.23
C VAL A 21 26.38 -2.41 3.50
N ALA A 22 25.64 -1.74 4.37
CA ALA A 22 24.25 -2.11 4.69
C ALA A 22 23.31 -1.88 3.49
N SER A 23 23.51 -0.81 2.70
CA SER A 23 22.73 -0.57 1.47
C SER A 23 23.01 -1.66 0.43
N LEU A 24 24.29 -2.00 0.20
CA LEU A 24 24.67 -3.10 -0.70
C LEU A 24 24.04 -4.42 -0.27
N LEU A 25 24.15 -4.76 1.01
CA LEU A 25 23.60 -6.00 1.56
C LEU A 25 22.07 -6.04 1.43
N GLN A 26 21.36 -4.96 1.76
CA GLN A 26 19.92 -4.85 1.61
C GLN A 26 19.47 -5.11 0.18
N THR A 27 20.15 -4.52 -0.81
CA THR A 27 19.83 -4.73 -2.22
C THR A 27 20.04 -6.20 -2.61
N GLN A 28 21.14 -6.82 -2.16
CA GLN A 28 21.38 -8.24 -2.48
C GLN A 28 20.35 -9.18 -1.81
N ILE A 29 19.95 -8.90 -0.57
CA ILE A 29 18.87 -9.66 0.10
C ILE A 29 17.56 -9.55 -0.70
N ASN A 30 17.20 -8.33 -1.13
CA ASN A 30 16.01 -8.11 -1.94
C ASN A 30 16.07 -8.85 -3.28
N LEU A 31 17.16 -8.72 -4.02
CA LEU A 31 17.35 -9.40 -5.31
C LEU A 31 17.39 -10.93 -5.15
N HIS A 32 17.97 -11.43 -4.05
CA HIS A 32 17.95 -12.86 -3.75
C HIS A 32 16.52 -13.35 -3.52
N ALA A 33 15.69 -12.64 -2.74
CA ALA A 33 14.29 -13.00 -2.55
C ALA A 33 13.51 -13.05 -3.88
N LEU A 34 13.76 -12.12 -4.81
CA LEU A 34 13.13 -12.14 -6.13
C LEU A 34 13.61 -13.34 -6.97
N THR A 35 14.90 -13.70 -6.90
CA THR A 35 15.42 -14.88 -7.63
C THR A 35 14.87 -16.20 -7.07
N GLN A 36 14.57 -16.27 -5.76
CA GLN A 36 13.91 -17.46 -5.19
C GLN A 36 12.47 -17.65 -5.70
N LEU A 37 11.85 -16.59 -6.20
CA LEU A 37 10.53 -16.63 -6.85
C LEU A 37 10.61 -16.93 -8.36
N GLY A 38 11.79 -17.30 -8.87
CA GLY A 38 12.01 -17.68 -10.28
C GLY A 38 12.37 -16.52 -11.20
N LEU A 39 12.59 -15.29 -10.69
CA LEU A 39 12.99 -14.16 -11.51
C LEU A 39 14.48 -14.23 -11.87
N GLU A 40 14.81 -14.34 -13.15
CA GLU A 40 16.20 -14.26 -13.59
C GLU A 40 16.70 -12.82 -13.61
N VAL A 41 17.69 -12.53 -12.78
CA VAL A 41 18.32 -11.19 -12.68
C VAL A 41 19.74 -11.26 -13.22
N SER A 42 19.94 -10.69 -14.41
CA SER A 42 21.28 -10.60 -15.01
C SER A 42 22.24 -9.80 -14.13
N TRP A 43 23.56 -10.04 -14.30
CA TRP A 43 24.56 -9.30 -13.52
C TRP A 43 24.51 -7.78 -13.80
N GLN A 44 24.18 -7.37 -15.03
CA GLN A 44 24.02 -5.97 -15.41
C GLN A 44 22.83 -5.32 -14.66
N ALA A 45 21.67 -5.99 -14.64
CA ALA A 45 20.50 -5.53 -13.89
C ALA A 45 20.79 -5.45 -12.38
N ARG A 46 21.51 -6.46 -11.84
CA ARG A 46 21.95 -6.48 -10.44
C ARG A 46 22.86 -5.29 -10.11
N ALA A 47 23.86 -5.03 -10.96
CA ALA A 47 24.77 -3.90 -10.78
C ALA A 47 24.03 -2.55 -10.87
N ALA A 48 23.17 -2.38 -11.88
CA ALA A 48 22.40 -1.15 -12.07
C ALA A 48 21.51 -0.84 -10.86
N VAL A 49 20.72 -1.81 -10.37
CA VAL A 49 19.86 -1.63 -9.19
C VAL A 49 20.69 -1.36 -7.94
N THR A 50 21.85 -2.03 -7.78
CA THR A 50 22.74 -1.81 -6.63
C THR A 50 23.26 -0.38 -6.59
N LEU A 51 23.67 0.18 -7.74
CA LEU A 51 24.12 1.56 -7.83
C LEU A 51 22.95 2.56 -7.60
N GLU A 52 21.77 2.27 -8.15
CA GLU A 52 20.59 3.10 -7.93
C GLU A 52 20.17 3.11 -6.46
N ASP A 53 20.14 1.95 -5.80
CA ASP A 53 19.81 1.84 -4.37
C ASP A 53 20.85 2.53 -3.50
N LEU A 54 22.13 2.41 -3.84
CA LEU A 54 23.19 3.12 -3.12
C LEU A 54 22.98 4.64 -3.18
N ALA A 55 22.52 5.17 -4.31
CA ALA A 55 22.23 6.58 -4.48
C ALA A 55 20.90 7.01 -3.79
N ARG A 56 19.86 6.19 -3.84
CA ARG A 56 18.52 6.54 -3.33
C ARG A 56 18.27 6.11 -1.89
N PHE A 57 18.63 4.87 -1.55
CA PHE A 57 18.43 4.28 -0.24
C PHE A 57 19.63 4.49 0.68
N GLY A 58 20.86 4.59 0.15
CA GLY A 58 22.07 4.83 0.91
C GLY A 58 22.01 6.00 1.89
N PRO A 59 21.46 7.19 1.51
CA PRO A 59 21.27 8.30 2.44
C PRO A 59 20.36 7.98 3.63
N VAL A 60 19.33 7.14 3.42
CA VAL A 60 18.44 6.68 4.51
C VAL A 60 19.19 5.77 5.45
N MET A 61 19.97 4.82 4.90
CA MET A 61 20.84 3.95 5.70
C MET A 61 21.92 4.72 6.44
N PHE A 62 22.43 5.80 5.85
CA PHE A 62 23.35 6.70 6.54
C PHE A 62 22.72 7.34 7.79
N GLY A 63 21.46 7.82 7.68
CA GLY A 63 20.72 8.34 8.83
C GLY A 63 20.57 7.30 9.96
N PHE A 64 20.22 6.06 9.62
CA PHE A 64 20.09 4.97 10.60
C PHE A 64 21.46 4.59 11.20
N SER A 65 22.50 4.51 10.37
CA SER A 65 23.85 4.19 10.82
C SER A 65 24.43 5.30 11.71
N LEU A 66 24.11 6.55 11.42
CA LEU A 66 24.53 7.69 12.25
C LEU A 66 23.84 7.66 13.62
N ALA A 67 22.54 7.42 13.66
CA ALA A 67 21.80 7.25 14.92
C ALA A 67 22.38 6.09 15.75
N GLY A 68 22.64 4.95 15.10
CA GLY A 68 23.33 3.81 15.74
C GLY A 68 24.75 4.14 16.22
N GLY A 69 25.50 4.92 15.45
CA GLY A 69 26.83 5.40 15.82
C GLY A 69 26.84 6.31 17.05
N VAL A 70 25.85 7.20 17.16
CA VAL A 70 25.67 8.05 18.36
C VAL A 70 25.36 7.19 19.60
N LEU A 71 24.49 6.20 19.48
CA LEU A 71 24.23 5.23 20.57
C LEU A 71 25.48 4.44 20.93
N ALA A 72 26.28 4.04 19.93
CA ALA A 72 27.51 3.30 20.13
C ALA A 72 28.54 4.07 20.98
N LEU A 73 28.61 5.40 20.89
CA LEU A 73 29.49 6.22 21.73
C LEU A 73 29.20 6.07 23.24
N GLY A 74 27.90 6.05 23.58
CA GLY A 74 27.45 5.80 24.97
C GLY A 74 27.77 4.38 25.42
N LEU A 75 27.46 3.38 24.58
CA LEU A 75 27.72 1.95 24.85
C LEU A 75 29.21 1.65 25.02
N GLN A 76 30.07 2.22 24.18
CA GLN A 76 31.54 2.06 24.31
C GLN A 76 32.04 2.49 25.67
N THR A 77 31.53 3.58 26.24
CA THR A 77 31.90 4.07 27.55
C THR A 77 31.56 3.06 28.65
N GLY A 78 30.40 2.42 28.58
CA GLY A 78 30.00 1.35 29.49
C GLY A 78 30.86 0.09 29.36
N LEU A 79 31.09 -0.37 28.12
CA LEU A 79 31.89 -1.57 27.84
C LEU A 79 33.35 -1.45 28.29
N ARG A 80 33.93 -0.25 28.15
CA ARG A 80 35.28 0.02 28.66
C ARG A 80 35.36 -0.07 30.19
N ARG A 81 34.34 0.33 30.92
CA ARG A 81 34.25 0.18 32.37
C ARG A 81 34.20 -1.29 32.82
N LEU A 82 33.78 -2.18 31.93
CA LEU A 82 33.79 -3.64 32.14
C LEU A 82 35.13 -4.29 31.78
N GLY A 83 36.16 -3.52 31.43
CA GLY A 83 37.51 -4.01 31.17
C GLY A 83 37.79 -4.48 29.74
N LEU A 84 36.83 -4.29 28.78
CA LEU A 84 37.08 -4.66 27.39
C LEU A 84 38.06 -3.70 26.71
N SER A 85 38.93 -4.25 25.85
CA SER A 85 39.86 -3.46 25.04
C SER A 85 39.14 -2.62 23.96
N ALA A 86 39.86 -1.66 23.38
CA ALA A 86 39.25 -0.63 22.52
C ALA A 86 38.58 -1.18 21.27
N LEU A 87 39.15 -2.18 20.59
CA LEU A 87 38.59 -2.74 19.36
C LEU A 87 37.29 -3.52 19.62
N PRO A 88 37.24 -4.51 20.52
CA PRO A 88 35.97 -5.18 20.85
C PRO A 88 34.88 -4.22 21.31
N CYS A 89 35.21 -3.20 22.12
CA CYS A 89 34.22 -2.18 22.52
C CYS A 89 33.64 -1.45 21.31
N ALA A 90 34.45 -1.05 20.35
CA ALA A 90 34.00 -0.35 19.16
C ALA A 90 33.09 -1.26 18.28
N LEU A 91 33.49 -2.49 18.08
CA LEU A 91 32.73 -3.47 17.26
C LEU A 91 31.38 -3.79 17.90
N ILE A 92 31.37 -4.20 19.16
CA ILE A 92 30.14 -4.59 19.88
C ILE A 92 29.18 -3.41 19.98
N ALA A 93 29.68 -2.22 20.36
CA ALA A 93 28.86 -1.04 20.52
C ALA A 93 28.22 -0.59 19.20
N SER A 94 28.96 -0.65 18.08
CA SER A 94 28.42 -0.26 16.76
C SER A 94 27.36 -1.24 16.25
N VAL A 95 27.57 -2.54 16.44
CA VAL A 95 26.54 -3.56 16.13
C VAL A 95 25.29 -3.37 16.99
N ALA A 96 25.46 -3.21 18.30
CA ALA A 96 24.35 -3.03 19.23
C ALA A 96 23.59 -1.71 18.96
N GLY A 97 24.30 -0.62 18.69
CA GLY A 97 23.70 0.67 18.36
C GLY A 97 22.83 0.59 17.10
N LEU A 98 23.33 -0.02 16.04
CA LEU A 98 22.56 -0.22 14.81
C LEU A 98 21.38 -1.19 15.03
N ALA A 99 21.59 -2.28 15.78
CA ALA A 99 20.53 -3.23 16.11
C ALA A 99 19.36 -2.58 16.86
N ILE A 100 19.65 -1.70 17.83
CA ILE A 100 18.64 -0.94 18.56
C ILE A 100 17.82 -0.08 17.60
N VAL A 101 18.49 0.67 16.71
CA VAL A 101 17.80 1.53 15.73
C VAL A 101 16.90 0.69 14.81
N LEU A 102 17.39 -0.41 14.24
CA LEU A 102 16.64 -1.27 13.34
C LEU A 102 15.46 -1.98 14.06
N ALA A 103 15.66 -2.41 15.30
CA ALA A 103 14.61 -3.01 16.11
C ALA A 103 13.50 -2.00 16.46
N LEU A 104 13.86 -0.77 16.82
CA LEU A 104 12.91 0.33 17.05
C LEU A 104 12.12 0.66 15.78
N LEU A 105 12.80 0.76 14.64
CA LEU A 105 12.14 0.98 13.34
C LEU A 105 11.11 -0.12 13.06
N ARG A 106 11.48 -1.38 13.29
CA ARG A 106 10.58 -2.52 13.08
C ARG A 106 9.37 -2.47 14.02
N SER A 107 9.52 -2.00 15.25
CA SER A 107 8.43 -1.94 16.25
C SER A 107 7.49 -0.75 16.02
N VAL A 108 8.01 0.38 15.53
CA VAL A 108 7.24 1.63 15.37
C VAL A 108 6.57 1.71 13.99
N ILE A 109 7.20 1.16 12.95
CA ILE A 109 6.67 1.21 11.59
C ILE A 109 5.85 -0.06 11.32
N PRO A 110 4.52 0.03 11.19
CA PRO A 110 3.66 -1.14 10.97
C PRO A 110 3.96 -1.89 9.68
N MET A 111 4.56 -1.21 8.71
CA MET A 111 5.00 -1.77 7.43
C MET A 111 6.51 -1.60 7.31
N PRO A 112 7.33 -2.62 7.62
CA PRO A 112 8.77 -2.51 7.45
C PRO A 112 9.11 -2.27 5.98
N ALA A 113 9.43 -1.03 5.67
CA ALA A 113 9.72 -0.58 4.32
C ALA A 113 11.08 -1.13 3.79
N VAL A 114 11.94 -1.57 4.69
CA VAL A 114 13.24 -2.19 4.37
C VAL A 114 13.06 -3.71 4.31
N ALA A 115 13.31 -4.32 3.15
CA ALA A 115 13.07 -5.75 2.94
C ALA A 115 13.76 -6.63 4.02
N ALA A 116 15.00 -6.34 4.34
CA ALA A 116 15.75 -7.11 5.32
C ALA A 116 15.22 -7.01 6.76
N ILE A 117 14.56 -5.91 7.18
CA ILE A 117 14.03 -5.80 8.55
C ILE A 117 12.64 -6.42 8.74
N ARG A 118 12.06 -7.00 7.71
CA ARG A 118 10.77 -7.71 7.81
C ARG A 118 10.89 -8.94 8.72
N GLU A 119 12.04 -9.57 8.73
CA GLU A 119 12.32 -10.75 9.54
C GLU A 119 13.47 -10.52 10.52
N VAL A 120 13.46 -11.26 11.64
CA VAL A 120 14.51 -11.16 12.68
C VAL A 120 15.91 -11.48 12.13
N PRO A 121 16.11 -12.52 11.31
CA PRO A 121 17.42 -12.81 10.73
C PRO A 121 17.98 -11.66 9.89
N GLY A 122 17.13 -10.96 9.15
CA GLY A 122 17.56 -9.81 8.35
C GLY A 122 17.95 -8.61 9.20
N VAL A 123 17.24 -8.34 10.31
CA VAL A 123 17.66 -7.33 11.30
C VAL A 123 19.06 -7.67 11.86
N ALA A 124 19.28 -8.92 12.24
CA ALA A 124 20.56 -9.38 12.75
C ALA A 124 21.68 -9.19 11.71
N LEU A 125 21.42 -9.60 10.47
CA LEU A 125 22.38 -9.52 9.37
C LEU A 125 22.76 -8.06 9.04
N LEU A 126 21.78 -7.15 8.95
CA LEU A 126 22.03 -5.72 8.76
C LEU A 126 22.77 -5.11 9.95
N SER A 127 22.47 -5.54 11.17
CA SER A 127 23.16 -5.04 12.37
C SER A 127 24.64 -5.38 12.36
N LEU A 128 25.03 -6.53 11.80
CA LEU A 128 26.45 -6.91 11.63
C LEU A 128 27.23 -5.95 10.73
N CYS A 129 26.58 -5.17 9.86
CA CYS A 129 27.24 -4.11 9.11
C CYS A 129 27.86 -3.04 10.05
N GLY A 130 27.37 -2.93 11.28
CA GLY A 130 27.97 -2.13 12.33
C GLY A 130 29.43 -2.48 12.67
N LEU A 131 29.86 -3.73 12.39
CA LEU A 131 31.28 -4.13 12.52
C LEU A 131 32.20 -3.25 11.67
N VAL A 132 31.77 -2.89 10.45
CA VAL A 132 32.56 -2.03 9.55
C VAL A 132 32.73 -0.65 10.17
N GLY A 133 31.64 -0.04 10.66
CA GLY A 133 31.71 1.26 11.35
C GLY A 133 32.52 1.21 12.63
N GLY A 134 32.38 0.15 13.41
CA GLY A 134 33.18 -0.08 14.63
C GLY A 134 34.67 -0.19 14.33
N TYR A 135 35.05 -0.91 13.30
CA TYR A 135 36.42 -1.02 12.84
C TYR A 135 36.99 0.32 12.34
N VAL A 136 36.21 1.01 11.47
CA VAL A 136 36.60 2.34 10.96
C VAL A 136 36.80 3.33 12.11
N SER A 137 35.89 3.38 13.07
CA SER A 137 35.97 4.26 14.23
C SER A 137 37.23 3.96 15.09
N HIS A 138 37.55 2.69 15.29
CA HIS A 138 38.72 2.25 16.01
C HIS A 138 40.05 2.69 15.33
N VAL A 139 40.13 2.43 14.01
CA VAL A 139 41.33 2.79 13.22
C VAL A 139 41.56 4.30 13.20
N LEU A 140 40.50 5.08 12.98
CA LEU A 140 40.57 6.54 12.93
C LEU A 140 40.92 7.14 14.31
N ALA A 141 40.34 6.60 15.39
CA ALA A 141 40.68 7.00 16.76
C ALA A 141 42.15 6.67 17.08
N GLY A 142 42.66 5.51 16.68
CA GLY A 142 44.06 5.10 16.86
C GLY A 142 45.05 6.01 16.12
N ARG A 143 44.77 6.41 14.89
CA ARG A 143 45.64 7.36 14.13
C ARG A 143 45.74 8.72 14.80
N VAL A 144 44.72 9.12 15.53
CA VAL A 144 44.72 10.39 16.29
C VAL A 144 45.63 10.32 17.52
N VAL A 145 45.72 9.17 18.18
CA VAL A 145 46.54 8.98 19.38
C VAL A 145 48.04 8.94 19.03
N HIS A 146 48.45 8.45 17.86
CA HIS A 146 49.85 8.28 17.45
C HIS A 146 50.46 9.48 16.70
N GLY A 147 49.82 10.66 16.74
CA GLY A 147 50.49 11.94 16.46
C GLY A 147 50.86 12.22 15.02
N ALA A 148 49.91 12.25 14.10
CA ALA A 148 50.10 12.91 12.81
C ALA A 148 50.01 14.44 12.98
N ARG A 149 51.16 15.09 13.18
CA ARG A 149 51.34 16.56 13.13
C ARG A 149 51.39 17.06 11.67
N ARG A 150 50.46 16.74 10.83
CA ARG A 150 50.29 17.42 9.54
C ARG A 150 48.91 18.04 9.48
N HIS A 151 48.89 19.34 9.14
CA HIS A 151 47.66 20.06 8.73
C HIS A 151 47.17 19.48 7.41
N ASP A 152 46.61 18.29 7.48
CA ASP A 152 46.04 17.63 6.33
C ASP A 152 44.65 18.18 6.13
N ARG A 153 44.51 19.19 5.23
CA ARG A 153 43.22 19.71 4.78
C ARG A 153 42.33 18.56 4.23
N ALA A 154 42.97 17.50 3.73
CA ALA A 154 42.28 16.27 3.31
C ALA A 154 41.51 15.59 4.45
N ALA A 155 41.97 15.68 5.72
CA ALA A 155 41.28 15.12 6.87
C ALA A 155 39.92 15.79 7.19
N TYR A 156 39.65 16.98 6.61
CA TYR A 156 38.38 17.69 6.75
C TYR A 156 37.60 17.71 5.43
N LEU A 157 38.27 17.67 4.28
CA LEU A 157 37.66 17.65 2.97
C LEU A 157 36.99 16.31 2.66
N VAL A 158 37.61 15.18 3.04
CA VAL A 158 37.05 13.85 2.81
C VAL A 158 35.72 13.66 3.55
N PRO A 159 35.63 13.92 4.89
CA PRO A 159 34.33 13.85 5.59
C PRO A 159 33.28 14.83 5.05
N ALA A 160 33.69 16.05 4.70
CA ALA A 160 32.80 17.04 4.13
C ALA A 160 32.25 16.58 2.76
N CYS A 161 33.11 16.06 1.88
CA CYS A 161 32.69 15.50 0.59
C CYS A 161 31.80 14.25 0.76
N LEU A 162 32.10 13.41 1.73
CA LEU A 162 31.35 12.19 2.01
C LEU A 162 29.97 12.47 2.63
N VAL A 163 29.79 13.59 3.31
CA VAL A 163 28.48 14.05 3.82
C VAL A 163 27.73 14.86 2.75
N LEU A 164 28.45 15.72 2.04
CA LEU A 164 27.86 16.60 1.03
C LEU A 164 27.47 15.84 -0.25
N LEU A 165 28.20 14.77 -0.63
CA LEU A 165 27.88 13.99 -1.82
C LEU A 165 26.55 13.24 -1.69
N PRO A 166 26.26 12.48 -0.62
CA PRO A 166 24.94 11.89 -0.41
C PRO A 166 23.84 12.93 -0.25
N LEU A 167 24.12 14.05 0.42
CA LEU A 167 23.17 15.16 0.54
C LEU A 167 22.91 15.82 -0.81
N ALA A 168 23.94 16.06 -1.62
CA ALA A 168 23.82 16.59 -2.97
C ALA A 168 23.09 15.60 -3.88
N LEU A 169 23.38 14.31 -3.80
CA LEU A 169 22.66 13.27 -4.52
C LEU A 169 21.19 13.20 -4.07
N PHE A 170 20.90 13.31 -2.78
CA PHE A 170 19.54 13.37 -2.24
C PHE A 170 18.80 14.64 -2.72
N LEU A 171 19.47 15.79 -2.78
CA LEU A 171 18.90 17.05 -3.28
C LEU A 171 18.78 17.06 -4.81
N LEU A 172 19.68 16.37 -5.52
CA LEU A 172 19.63 16.18 -6.97
C LEU A 172 18.62 15.09 -7.38
N MET A 173 18.29 14.18 -6.50
CA MET A 173 17.16 13.26 -6.67
C MET A 173 15.86 14.05 -6.50
N ARG A 174 15.55 14.85 -7.53
CA ARG A 174 14.26 15.52 -7.60
C ARG A 174 13.16 14.50 -7.31
N PRO A 175 12.13 14.86 -6.49
CA PRO A 175 10.90 14.09 -6.46
C PRO A 175 10.49 13.88 -7.92
N MET A 176 9.96 12.69 -8.25
CA MET A 176 9.43 12.45 -9.60
C MET A 176 8.61 13.67 -9.99
N PRO A 177 8.85 14.27 -11.17
CA PRO A 177 8.10 15.47 -11.56
C PRO A 177 6.62 15.13 -11.36
N GLU A 178 5.93 15.95 -10.57
CA GLU A 178 4.48 15.89 -10.54
C GLU A 178 4.05 16.08 -11.99
N ARG A 179 3.50 15.03 -12.59
CA ARG A 179 2.86 15.19 -13.89
C ARG A 179 1.79 16.24 -13.68
N SER A 180 1.74 17.23 -14.56
CA SER A 180 0.68 18.23 -14.55
C SER A 180 -0.65 17.51 -14.32
N GLN A 181 -1.38 17.92 -13.28
CA GLN A 181 -2.68 17.36 -12.99
C GLN A 181 -3.55 17.50 -14.25
N PRO A 182 -4.29 16.47 -14.64
CA PRO A 182 -5.20 16.59 -15.76
C PRO A 182 -6.23 17.69 -15.46
N PRO A 183 -6.73 18.39 -16.49
CA PRO A 183 -7.74 19.43 -16.29
C PRO A 183 -8.98 18.81 -15.60
N SER A 184 -9.63 19.61 -14.75
CA SER A 184 -10.88 19.21 -14.13
C SER A 184 -11.95 18.99 -15.21
N ALA A 185 -12.77 17.95 -15.07
CA ALA A 185 -13.94 17.79 -15.89
C ALA A 185 -14.91 18.94 -15.61
N ALA A 186 -15.32 19.64 -16.65
CA ALA A 186 -16.29 20.72 -16.53
C ALA A 186 -17.72 20.17 -16.51
N GLY A 187 -18.66 20.92 -15.95
CA GLY A 187 -20.08 20.72 -16.17
C GLY A 187 -20.82 19.80 -15.21
N TYR A 188 -20.39 19.74 -13.94
CA TYR A 188 -21.16 19.09 -12.87
C TYR A 188 -21.38 20.02 -11.67
N GLN A 189 -22.40 19.69 -10.88
CA GLN A 189 -22.64 20.25 -9.55
C GLN A 189 -22.69 19.15 -8.50
N THR A 190 -22.32 19.50 -7.27
CA THR A 190 -22.21 18.55 -6.16
C THR A 190 -23.09 18.98 -5.00
N THR A 191 -23.87 18.04 -4.45
CA THR A 191 -24.62 18.22 -3.21
C THR A 191 -24.12 17.25 -2.15
N ILE A 192 -24.14 17.69 -0.86
CA ILE A 192 -23.90 16.81 0.27
C ILE A 192 -25.25 16.21 0.65
N VAL A 193 -25.36 14.88 0.52
CA VAL A 193 -26.57 14.12 0.90
C VAL A 193 -26.54 13.79 2.37
N ALA A 194 -25.40 13.35 2.89
CA ALA A 194 -25.19 13.08 4.33
C ALA A 194 -23.76 13.43 4.75
N ASN A 195 -23.55 13.70 6.02
CA ASN A 195 -22.27 13.99 6.64
C ASN A 195 -22.10 13.21 7.95
N GLY A 196 -20.96 13.33 8.64
CA GLY A 196 -20.72 12.67 9.93
C GLY A 196 -20.64 11.15 9.85
N LEU A 197 -20.30 10.58 8.68
CA LEU A 197 -20.03 9.17 8.52
C LEU A 197 -18.64 8.82 9.10
N GLN A 198 -18.56 7.69 9.80
CA GLN A 198 -17.34 7.30 10.51
C GLN A 198 -16.49 6.33 9.66
N TRP A 199 -15.51 6.86 8.93
CA TRP A 199 -14.68 6.08 8.03
C TRP A 199 -15.52 5.23 7.06
N PRO A 200 -16.43 5.86 6.26
CA PRO A 200 -17.23 5.11 5.31
C PRO A 200 -16.34 4.44 4.28
N TRP A 201 -16.66 3.18 3.92
CA TRP A 201 -15.76 2.41 3.08
C TRP A 201 -16.33 2.05 1.71
N SER A 202 -17.61 1.66 1.66
CA SER A 202 -18.28 1.28 0.41
C SER A 202 -19.76 1.65 0.43
N LEU A 203 -20.34 1.73 -0.76
CA LEU A 203 -21.77 1.98 -0.92
C LEU A 203 -22.40 1.09 -1.99
N ALA A 204 -23.65 0.68 -1.74
CA ALA A 204 -24.50 -0.01 -2.69
C ALA A 204 -25.88 0.64 -2.74
N GLU A 205 -26.49 0.72 -3.93
CA GLU A 205 -27.84 1.26 -4.11
C GLU A 205 -28.86 0.14 -4.08
N LEU A 206 -29.90 0.30 -3.26
CA LEU A 206 -31.08 -0.57 -3.24
C LEU A 206 -31.99 -0.26 -4.42
N PRO A 207 -32.85 -1.19 -4.86
CA PRO A 207 -33.77 -0.96 -5.98
C PRO A 207 -34.71 0.24 -5.81
N ASP A 208 -35.02 0.62 -4.57
CA ASP A 208 -35.84 1.79 -4.24
C ASP A 208 -35.06 3.12 -4.19
N GLY A 209 -33.75 3.08 -4.49
CA GLY A 209 -32.86 4.23 -4.54
C GLY A 209 -32.26 4.64 -3.19
N ARG A 210 -32.52 3.91 -2.10
CA ARG A 210 -31.78 4.07 -0.85
C ARG A 210 -30.39 3.49 -0.99
N LEU A 211 -29.47 3.99 -0.18
CA LEU A 211 -28.07 3.58 -0.21
C LEU A 211 -27.71 2.83 1.07
N LEU A 212 -27.01 1.71 0.90
CA LEU A 212 -26.32 1.02 1.97
C LEU A 212 -24.89 1.56 2.05
N ILE A 213 -24.44 1.94 3.23
CA ILE A 213 -23.07 2.44 3.46
C ILE A 213 -22.43 1.67 4.60
N THR A 214 -21.29 1.04 4.32
CA THR A 214 -20.45 0.42 5.33
C THR A 214 -19.52 1.44 5.98
N GLU A 215 -19.37 1.34 7.29
CA GLU A 215 -18.36 2.09 8.06
C GLU A 215 -17.33 1.13 8.67
N MET A 216 -16.05 1.47 8.58
CA MET A 216 -14.97 0.62 9.11
C MET A 216 -15.13 0.25 10.58
N ALA A 217 -15.84 1.08 11.34
CA ALA A 217 -16.19 0.82 12.74
C ALA A 217 -17.17 -0.34 12.95
N GLY A 218 -17.48 -1.11 11.90
CA GLY A 218 -18.38 -2.27 11.98
C GLY A 218 -19.85 -1.87 11.96
N ARG A 219 -20.22 -0.77 11.30
CA ARG A 219 -21.60 -0.33 11.15
C ARG A 219 -22.03 -0.38 9.68
N LEU A 220 -23.29 -0.67 9.46
CA LEU A 220 -23.97 -0.56 8.18
C LEU A 220 -25.15 0.41 8.33
N LYS A 221 -25.27 1.36 7.42
CA LYS A 221 -26.33 2.36 7.42
C LYS A 221 -27.15 2.25 6.15
N VAL A 222 -28.47 2.45 6.30
CA VAL A 222 -29.36 2.77 5.19
C VAL A 222 -29.55 4.28 5.15
N ILE A 223 -29.32 4.89 4.00
CA ILE A 223 -29.48 6.34 3.80
C ILE A 223 -30.43 6.57 2.63
N ASP A 224 -31.43 7.42 2.82
CA ASP A 224 -32.32 7.81 1.74
C ASP A 224 -31.81 9.03 0.97
N ARG A 225 -32.56 9.45 -0.07
CA ARG A 225 -32.21 10.60 -0.90
C ARG A 225 -32.27 11.95 -0.17
N ALA A 226 -32.98 12.02 0.95
CA ALA A 226 -33.07 13.21 1.81
C ALA A 226 -31.90 13.27 2.81
N GLY A 227 -31.14 12.18 2.93
CA GLY A 227 -30.01 12.07 3.87
C GLY A 227 -30.42 11.52 5.25
N GLU A 228 -31.68 11.12 5.41
CA GLU A 228 -32.13 10.40 6.61
C GLU A 228 -31.46 9.04 6.68
N ARG A 229 -30.96 8.69 7.85
CA ARG A 229 -30.12 7.51 8.05
C ARG A 229 -30.62 6.64 9.20
N VAL A 230 -30.57 5.34 8.99
CA VAL A 230 -30.91 4.33 9.99
C VAL A 230 -29.81 3.27 10.04
N ASP A 231 -29.43 2.86 11.24
CA ASP A 231 -28.45 1.78 11.43
C ASP A 231 -29.11 0.42 11.16
N VAL A 232 -28.36 -0.48 10.56
CA VAL A 232 -28.76 -1.88 10.37
C VAL A 232 -28.28 -2.71 11.54
N ASN A 233 -29.14 -3.53 12.11
CA ASN A 233 -28.77 -4.45 13.18
C ASN A 233 -27.85 -5.57 12.62
N LEU A 234 -26.62 -5.60 13.09
CA LEU A 234 -25.56 -6.53 12.68
C LEU A 234 -25.27 -7.60 13.73
N SER A 235 -26.12 -7.79 14.74
CA SER A 235 -25.87 -8.71 15.86
C SER A 235 -25.66 -10.17 15.45
N LYS A 236 -26.08 -10.55 14.25
CA LYS A 236 -25.90 -11.90 13.69
C LYS A 236 -24.62 -12.07 12.87
N LEU A 237 -23.88 -10.99 12.60
CA LEU A 237 -22.56 -11.11 11.97
C LEU A 237 -21.56 -11.72 12.98
N PRO A 238 -20.60 -12.54 12.51
CA PRO A 238 -19.50 -12.98 13.35
C PRO A 238 -18.68 -11.79 13.84
N GLU A 239 -18.04 -11.94 14.98
CA GLU A 239 -17.16 -10.91 15.53
C GLU A 239 -16.11 -10.49 14.51
N GLY A 240 -16.04 -9.18 14.24
CA GLY A 240 -15.12 -8.57 13.30
C GLY A 240 -13.87 -8.04 14.00
N TYR A 241 -12.74 -8.08 13.30
CA TYR A 241 -11.56 -7.31 13.67
C TYR A 241 -11.56 -5.96 12.96
N GLN A 242 -11.35 -4.92 13.74
CA GLN A 242 -11.31 -3.57 13.23
C GLN A 242 -10.11 -2.79 13.78
N ARG A 243 -9.48 -2.05 12.91
CA ARG A 243 -8.49 -1.04 13.22
C ARG A 243 -8.77 0.17 12.36
N GLU A 244 -9.02 1.28 13.02
CA GLU A 244 -9.37 2.55 12.37
C GLU A 244 -8.43 2.87 11.21
N ARG A 245 -8.99 3.29 10.08
CA ARG A 245 -8.30 3.66 8.82
C ARG A 245 -7.66 2.49 8.06
N VAL A 246 -7.68 1.28 8.57
CA VAL A 246 -6.92 0.14 8.03
C VAL A 246 -7.79 -1.03 7.62
N ILE A 247 -8.65 -1.52 8.52
CA ILE A 247 -9.48 -2.70 8.32
C ILE A 247 -10.72 -2.64 9.23
N GLY A 248 -11.82 -3.19 8.77
CA GLY A 248 -13.09 -3.25 9.52
C GLY A 248 -14.18 -3.88 8.67
N LEU A 249 -15.40 -3.36 8.73
CA LEU A 249 -16.44 -3.67 7.75
C LEU A 249 -16.12 -2.88 6.49
N MET A 250 -15.97 -3.58 5.36
CA MET A 250 -15.41 -2.99 4.15
C MET A 250 -16.43 -2.99 3.00
N ASP A 251 -16.31 -3.87 2.04
CA ASP A 251 -17.14 -3.80 0.84
C ASP A 251 -18.55 -4.35 1.04
N ILE A 252 -19.46 -3.84 0.24
CA ILE A 252 -20.85 -4.32 0.16
C ILE A 252 -21.30 -4.37 -1.29
N THR A 253 -21.93 -5.47 -1.68
CA THR A 253 -22.62 -5.58 -2.96
C THR A 253 -23.91 -6.37 -2.81
N LEU A 254 -24.89 -6.05 -3.66
CA LEU A 254 -26.17 -6.77 -3.69
C LEU A 254 -26.05 -8.03 -4.55
N SER A 255 -26.87 -9.03 -4.27
CA SER A 255 -27.10 -10.14 -5.18
C SER A 255 -27.58 -9.62 -6.54
N PRO A 256 -27.16 -10.24 -7.65
CA PRO A 256 -27.79 -9.96 -8.96
C PRO A 256 -29.28 -10.21 -9.00
N ASP A 257 -29.81 -11.04 -8.10
CA ASP A 257 -31.23 -11.37 -7.94
C ASP A 257 -31.83 -10.77 -6.65
N TYR A 258 -31.32 -9.62 -6.21
CA TYR A 258 -31.63 -9.00 -4.91
C TYR A 258 -33.14 -8.77 -4.71
N GLU A 259 -33.89 -8.44 -5.77
CA GLU A 259 -35.33 -8.21 -5.67
C GLU A 259 -36.10 -9.45 -5.19
N ASN A 260 -35.56 -10.64 -5.45
CA ASN A 260 -36.20 -11.91 -5.04
C ASN A 260 -35.55 -12.49 -3.77
N ASP A 261 -34.20 -12.40 -3.63
CA ASP A 261 -33.48 -13.10 -2.57
C ASP A 261 -33.07 -12.20 -1.41
N HIS A 262 -33.15 -10.87 -1.57
CA HIS A 262 -32.70 -9.84 -0.60
C HIS A 262 -31.30 -10.03 -0.08
N ARG A 263 -30.44 -10.78 -0.82
CA ARG A 263 -29.08 -11.10 -0.38
C ARG A 263 -28.11 -9.96 -0.62
N ILE A 264 -27.28 -9.75 0.39
CA ILE A 264 -26.11 -8.85 0.32
C ILE A 264 -24.86 -9.65 0.63
N TYR A 265 -23.75 -9.20 0.07
CA TYR A 265 -22.42 -9.75 0.29
C TYR A 265 -21.56 -8.67 0.92
N LEU A 266 -20.85 -9.03 1.99
CA LEU A 266 -20.06 -8.12 2.80
C LEU A 266 -18.65 -8.66 2.99
N THR A 267 -17.66 -7.80 3.01
CA THR A 267 -16.33 -8.15 3.47
C THR A 267 -16.02 -7.50 4.82
N GLN A 268 -15.34 -8.25 5.68
CA GLN A 268 -15.03 -7.84 7.04
C GLN A 268 -13.64 -8.34 7.44
N GLY A 269 -12.89 -7.51 8.16
CA GLY A 269 -11.69 -7.94 8.85
C GLY A 269 -11.99 -8.97 9.93
N TYR A 270 -11.16 -10.00 10.04
CA TYR A 270 -11.19 -10.96 11.14
C TYR A 270 -9.79 -11.17 11.71
N ARG A 271 -9.71 -11.72 12.92
CA ARG A 271 -8.45 -12.08 13.56
C ARG A 271 -8.57 -13.47 14.15
N ASP A 272 -7.51 -14.26 13.95
CA ASP A 272 -7.31 -15.55 14.61
C ASP A 272 -5.89 -15.64 15.21
N PRO A 273 -5.49 -16.73 15.87
CA PRO A 273 -4.14 -16.87 16.44
C PRO A 273 -3.00 -16.77 15.41
N ARG A 274 -3.27 -16.98 14.12
CA ARG A 274 -2.29 -16.89 13.03
C ARG A 274 -2.11 -15.45 12.52
N GLY A 275 -3.08 -14.56 12.78
CA GLY A 275 -3.01 -13.17 12.35
C GLY A 275 -4.35 -12.57 11.96
N VAL A 276 -4.28 -11.59 11.04
CA VAL A 276 -5.42 -10.82 10.54
C VAL A 276 -5.73 -11.23 9.09
N GLY A 277 -7.00 -11.43 8.78
CA GLY A 277 -7.49 -11.70 7.44
C GLY A 277 -8.73 -10.90 7.09
N VAL A 278 -9.24 -11.13 5.89
CA VAL A 278 -10.51 -10.60 5.40
C VAL A 278 -11.43 -11.77 5.08
N ARG A 279 -12.65 -11.72 5.58
CA ARG A 279 -13.70 -12.69 5.28
C ARG A 279 -14.75 -12.13 4.35
N LEU A 280 -15.32 -12.99 3.54
CA LEU A 280 -16.52 -12.74 2.75
C LEU A 280 -17.70 -13.39 3.45
N MET A 281 -18.78 -12.64 3.61
CA MET A 281 -20.03 -13.10 4.18
C MET A 281 -21.19 -12.82 3.22
N ARG A 282 -22.22 -13.65 3.30
CA ARG A 282 -23.52 -13.45 2.67
C ARG A 282 -24.60 -13.39 3.76
N GLY A 283 -25.59 -12.55 3.59
CA GLY A 283 -26.76 -12.51 4.47
C GLY A 283 -27.98 -11.94 3.75
N ALA A 284 -29.17 -12.13 4.28
CA ALA A 284 -30.39 -11.51 3.80
C ALA A 284 -30.67 -10.21 4.54
N LEU A 285 -30.83 -9.11 3.82
CA LEU A 285 -31.19 -7.81 4.37
C LEU A 285 -32.71 -7.73 4.52
N ASN A 286 -33.20 -7.51 5.73
CA ASN A 286 -34.59 -7.48 6.06
C ASN A 286 -34.99 -6.16 6.71
N PHE A 287 -36.22 -5.73 6.43
CA PHE A 287 -36.87 -4.64 7.12
C PHE A 287 -38.15 -5.15 7.77
N ALA A 288 -38.17 -5.24 9.10
CA ALA A 288 -39.31 -5.73 9.85
C ALA A 288 -39.48 -4.91 11.14
N ARG A 289 -40.71 -4.60 11.50
CA ARG A 289 -41.09 -3.85 12.73
C ARG A 289 -40.41 -2.49 12.86
N GLY A 290 -40.09 -1.86 11.71
CA GLY A 290 -39.39 -0.55 11.70
C GLY A 290 -37.89 -0.62 11.81
N GLU A 291 -37.30 -1.81 11.84
CA GLU A 291 -35.85 -2.02 11.98
C GLU A 291 -35.25 -2.77 10.78
N TRP A 292 -34.05 -2.36 10.40
CA TRP A 292 -33.23 -3.08 9.43
C TRP A 292 -32.34 -4.10 10.14
N SER A 293 -32.26 -5.30 9.61
CA SER A 293 -31.40 -6.36 10.13
C SER A 293 -30.81 -7.22 9.01
N ILE A 294 -29.71 -7.93 9.31
CA ILE A 294 -29.19 -8.97 8.44
C ILE A 294 -29.45 -10.33 9.09
N ASP A 295 -30.08 -11.22 8.35
CA ASP A 295 -30.39 -12.59 8.75
C ASP A 295 -29.65 -13.62 7.88
N GLN A 296 -29.72 -14.90 8.25
CA GLN A 296 -29.16 -16.01 7.48
C GLN A 296 -27.69 -15.79 7.08
N VAL A 297 -26.89 -15.31 8.03
CA VAL A 297 -25.48 -14.98 7.79
C VAL A 297 -24.67 -16.25 7.60
N GLU A 298 -23.88 -16.27 6.53
CA GLU A 298 -22.97 -17.36 6.18
C GLU A 298 -21.60 -16.80 5.81
N VAL A 299 -20.54 -17.39 6.33
CA VAL A 299 -19.16 -17.10 5.91
C VAL A 299 -18.82 -17.97 4.70
N LEU A 300 -18.57 -17.33 3.56
CA LEU A 300 -18.30 -18.01 2.29
C LEU A 300 -16.82 -18.24 2.05
N PHE A 301 -15.98 -17.35 2.56
CA PHE A 301 -14.54 -17.42 2.36
C PHE A 301 -13.80 -16.63 3.44
N GLU A 302 -12.64 -17.13 3.86
CA GLU A 302 -11.68 -16.43 4.70
C GLU A 302 -10.31 -16.44 4.01
N SER A 303 -9.72 -15.26 3.87
CA SER A 303 -8.38 -15.14 3.28
C SER A 303 -7.32 -15.73 4.21
N THR A 304 -6.17 -16.09 3.66
CA THR A 304 -5.00 -16.49 4.46
C THR A 304 -4.65 -15.40 5.47
N PRO A 305 -4.58 -15.71 6.78
CA PRO A 305 -4.20 -14.75 7.80
C PRO A 305 -2.75 -14.30 7.67
N LYS A 306 -2.48 -13.06 8.03
CA LYS A 306 -1.19 -12.40 7.90
C LYS A 306 -0.80 -11.65 9.18
N PRO A 307 0.51 -11.48 9.46
CA PRO A 307 0.97 -10.84 10.71
C PRO A 307 0.60 -9.36 10.82
N SER A 308 0.45 -8.66 9.68
CA SER A 308 0.11 -7.24 9.64
C SER A 308 -1.33 -7.04 9.17
N ASP A 309 -1.93 -5.94 9.55
CA ASP A 309 -3.29 -5.56 9.16
C ASP A 309 -3.35 -4.63 7.93
N GLY A 310 -2.21 -4.34 7.28
CA GLY A 310 -2.16 -3.54 6.05
C GLY A 310 -2.42 -4.35 4.78
N ASN A 311 -2.64 -3.65 3.66
CA ASN A 311 -2.87 -4.21 2.31
C ASN A 311 -3.89 -5.36 2.33
N ASN A 312 -5.15 -5.02 2.53
CA ASN A 312 -6.21 -6.01 2.77
C ASN A 312 -6.96 -6.43 1.50
N GLY A 313 -7.02 -5.56 0.48
CA GLY A 313 -7.97 -5.75 -0.61
C GLY A 313 -9.42 -5.62 -0.11
N GLY A 314 -10.23 -6.64 -0.31
CA GLY A 314 -11.59 -6.76 0.22
C GLY A 314 -12.69 -6.27 -0.70
N ARG A 315 -12.41 -5.91 -1.96
CA ARG A 315 -13.40 -5.49 -2.95
C ARG A 315 -14.07 -6.67 -3.64
N LEU A 316 -15.33 -6.49 -4.00
CA LEU A 316 -16.23 -7.51 -4.57
C LEU A 316 -16.74 -7.10 -5.93
N ALA A 317 -16.79 -8.06 -6.87
CA ALA A 317 -17.52 -7.91 -8.14
C ALA A 317 -18.08 -9.25 -8.60
N PHE A 318 -19.29 -9.28 -9.09
CA PHE A 318 -19.85 -10.46 -9.74
C PHE A 318 -19.22 -10.66 -11.12
N LEU A 319 -18.66 -11.84 -11.35
CA LEU A 319 -18.25 -12.30 -12.68
C LEU A 319 -19.46 -12.75 -13.48
N ASP A 320 -20.34 -13.50 -12.83
CA ASP A 320 -21.65 -13.96 -13.28
C ASP A 320 -22.58 -14.16 -12.05
N PRO A 321 -23.87 -14.47 -12.20
CA PRO A 321 -24.80 -14.59 -11.06
C PRO A 321 -24.40 -15.64 -10.01
N HIS A 322 -23.55 -16.59 -10.36
CA HIS A 322 -23.11 -17.69 -9.48
C HIS A 322 -21.64 -17.64 -9.13
N THR A 323 -20.94 -16.58 -9.53
CA THR A 323 -19.50 -16.44 -9.27
C THR A 323 -19.17 -15.03 -8.80
N LEU A 324 -18.62 -14.91 -7.60
CA LEU A 324 -18.17 -13.66 -7.02
C LEU A 324 -16.64 -13.62 -7.03
N LEU A 325 -16.08 -12.49 -7.44
CA LEU A 325 -14.66 -12.18 -7.31
C LEU A 325 -14.43 -11.36 -6.05
N MET A 326 -13.37 -11.68 -5.30
CA MET A 326 -12.93 -10.94 -4.14
C MET A 326 -11.44 -10.63 -4.25
N THR A 327 -11.07 -9.37 -4.06
CA THR A 327 -9.66 -8.97 -4.03
C THR A 327 -9.07 -9.23 -2.65
N VAL A 328 -7.83 -9.71 -2.60
CA VAL A 328 -7.05 -9.91 -1.37
C VAL A 328 -5.66 -9.30 -1.56
N GLY A 329 -5.25 -8.43 -0.65
CA GLY A 329 -3.94 -7.80 -0.70
C GLY A 329 -2.81 -8.71 -0.19
N ASP A 330 -1.57 -8.31 -0.43
CA ASP A 330 -0.36 -9.06 -0.08
C ASP A 330 -0.03 -9.06 1.43
N GLY A 331 -0.77 -8.28 2.21
CA GLY A 331 -0.55 -8.15 3.63
C GLY A 331 0.69 -7.34 4.02
N SER A 332 1.25 -6.56 3.11
CA SER A 332 2.38 -5.64 3.29
C SER A 332 3.70 -6.31 3.69
N ALA A 333 3.71 -7.12 4.75
CA ALA A 333 4.91 -7.78 5.27
C ALA A 333 5.30 -9.04 4.48
N ARG A 334 4.41 -9.57 3.64
CA ARG A 334 4.56 -10.85 2.92
C ARG A 334 4.34 -10.70 1.43
N ARG A 335 4.92 -9.68 0.82
CA ARG A 335 4.72 -9.36 -0.60
C ARG A 335 5.07 -10.52 -1.54
N GLU A 336 6.01 -11.37 -1.16
CA GLU A 336 6.45 -12.55 -1.90
C GLU A 336 5.32 -13.59 -2.05
N GLU A 337 4.37 -13.63 -1.09
CA GLU A 337 3.20 -14.52 -1.14
C GLU A 337 2.24 -14.18 -2.29
N ALA A 338 2.34 -13.01 -2.90
CA ALA A 338 1.57 -12.68 -4.09
C ALA A 338 1.87 -13.61 -5.27
N GLN A 339 3.04 -14.25 -5.30
CA GLN A 339 3.45 -15.25 -6.30
C GLN A 339 3.16 -16.69 -5.87
N ASN A 340 2.89 -16.94 -4.59
CA ASN A 340 2.63 -18.28 -4.07
C ASN A 340 1.16 -18.69 -4.32
N GLN A 341 0.93 -19.67 -5.18
CA GLN A 341 -0.41 -20.13 -5.58
C GLN A 341 -1.14 -20.93 -4.48
N SER A 342 -0.48 -21.31 -3.38
CA SER A 342 -1.07 -22.10 -2.30
C SER A 342 -1.82 -21.28 -1.25
N ASN A 343 -1.87 -19.95 -1.41
CA ASN A 343 -2.54 -19.03 -0.49
C ASN A 343 -3.30 -17.93 -1.25
N SER A 344 -4.08 -17.12 -0.53
CA SER A 344 -4.90 -16.06 -1.11
C SER A 344 -4.25 -14.66 -1.09
N LEU A 345 -3.05 -14.49 -0.54
CA LEU A 345 -2.41 -13.17 -0.43
C LEU A 345 -1.93 -12.65 -1.79
N GLY A 346 -2.27 -11.40 -2.10
CA GLY A 346 -1.94 -10.77 -3.38
C GLY A 346 -2.66 -11.42 -4.56
N LYS A 347 -3.95 -11.75 -4.39
CA LYS A 347 -4.78 -12.47 -5.37
C LYS A 347 -6.11 -11.77 -5.61
N VAL A 348 -6.71 -12.05 -6.75
CA VAL A 348 -8.16 -12.00 -6.90
C VAL A 348 -8.67 -13.43 -6.81
N MET A 349 -9.57 -13.66 -5.86
CA MET A 349 -10.17 -14.97 -5.61
C MET A 349 -11.50 -15.10 -6.34
N ARG A 350 -11.75 -16.25 -6.93
CA ARG A 350 -13.05 -16.64 -7.50
C ARG A 350 -13.78 -17.54 -6.51
N ILE A 351 -14.94 -17.09 -6.06
CA ILE A 351 -15.79 -17.81 -5.10
C ILE A 351 -17.05 -18.30 -5.82
N SER A 352 -17.29 -19.61 -5.81
CA SER A 352 -18.53 -20.19 -6.34
C SER A 352 -19.68 -20.01 -5.36
N LEU A 353 -20.81 -19.53 -5.85
CA LEU A 353 -22.07 -19.34 -5.12
C LEU A 353 -23.11 -20.38 -5.51
N ALA A 354 -22.79 -21.28 -6.44
CA ALA A 354 -23.70 -22.32 -6.91
C ALA A 354 -24.05 -23.29 -5.76
N PRO A 355 -25.32 -23.76 -5.66
CA PRO A 355 -25.72 -24.72 -4.63
C PRO A 355 -24.86 -26.00 -4.69
N GLY A 356 -24.28 -26.40 -3.54
CA GLY A 356 -23.44 -27.59 -3.44
C GLY A 356 -22.01 -27.45 -3.99
N ALA A 357 -21.67 -26.34 -4.61
CA ALA A 357 -20.28 -26.02 -4.96
C ALA A 357 -19.65 -25.25 -3.82
N SER A 358 -18.75 -25.89 -3.09
CA SER A 358 -17.90 -25.21 -2.09
C SER A 358 -16.51 -25.00 -2.69
N GLY A 359 -16.00 -23.78 -2.65
CA GLY A 359 -14.60 -23.55 -2.91
C GLY A 359 -14.29 -22.15 -3.46
N ALA A 360 -13.16 -21.66 -3.00
CA ALA A 360 -12.48 -20.49 -3.56
C ALA A 360 -11.26 -20.95 -4.35
N ALA A 361 -11.03 -20.36 -5.50
CA ALA A 361 -9.87 -20.60 -6.34
C ALA A 361 -9.19 -19.28 -6.71
N VAL A 362 -7.90 -19.32 -6.97
CA VAL A 362 -7.17 -18.16 -7.50
C VAL A 362 -7.69 -17.84 -8.90
N TYR A 363 -8.15 -16.62 -9.11
CA TYR A 363 -8.55 -16.11 -10.42
C TYR A 363 -7.37 -15.42 -11.11
N THR A 364 -6.66 -14.56 -10.36
CA THR A 364 -5.40 -13.91 -10.79
C THR A 364 -4.45 -13.75 -9.62
N SER A 365 -3.16 -13.58 -9.90
CA SER A 365 -2.09 -13.46 -8.91
C SER A 365 -1.17 -12.27 -9.19
N GLY A 366 -0.22 -12.01 -8.28
CA GLY A 366 0.77 -10.96 -8.48
C GLY A 366 0.20 -9.56 -8.22
N HIS A 367 -0.75 -9.42 -7.30
CA HIS A 367 -1.31 -8.14 -6.87
C HIS A 367 -0.70 -7.67 -5.55
N ARG A 368 -0.62 -6.34 -5.38
CA ARG A 368 -0.14 -5.76 -4.12
C ARG A 368 -1.30 -5.42 -3.17
N ASN A 369 -2.14 -4.49 -3.54
CA ASN A 369 -3.28 -4.04 -2.74
C ASN A 369 -4.41 -3.54 -3.64
N PRO A 370 -5.16 -4.44 -4.22
CA PRO A 370 -6.27 -4.11 -5.12
C PRO A 370 -7.45 -3.55 -4.31
N GLN A 371 -7.77 -2.27 -4.53
CA GLN A 371 -8.75 -1.49 -3.78
C GLN A 371 -9.97 -1.10 -4.60
N GLY A 372 -10.05 -1.48 -5.86
CA GLY A 372 -11.24 -1.37 -6.69
C GLY A 372 -11.31 -2.56 -7.64
N ILE A 373 -12.52 -3.09 -7.86
CA ILE A 373 -12.80 -4.11 -8.87
C ILE A 373 -14.15 -3.82 -9.50
N VAL A 374 -14.23 -3.96 -10.82
CA VAL A 374 -15.50 -3.79 -11.54
C VAL A 374 -15.55 -4.71 -12.74
N ARG A 375 -16.75 -5.21 -13.03
CA ARG A 375 -17.07 -5.83 -14.31
C ARG A 375 -17.62 -4.78 -15.26
N ASP A 376 -17.00 -4.60 -16.40
CA ASP A 376 -17.54 -3.77 -17.47
C ASP A 376 -18.81 -4.44 -18.01
N PRO A 377 -19.98 -3.82 -17.87
CA PRO A 377 -21.26 -4.45 -18.24
C PRO A 377 -21.43 -4.61 -19.75
N VAL A 378 -20.68 -3.87 -20.57
CA VAL A 378 -20.75 -3.96 -22.04
C VAL A 378 -19.88 -5.08 -22.55
N THR A 379 -18.62 -5.13 -22.12
CA THR A 379 -17.62 -6.10 -22.61
C THR A 379 -17.53 -7.36 -21.78
N GLY A 380 -18.03 -7.34 -20.53
CA GLY A 380 -17.86 -8.40 -19.55
C GLY A 380 -16.46 -8.47 -18.95
N ALA A 381 -15.52 -7.63 -19.39
CA ALA A 381 -14.16 -7.60 -18.89
C ALA A 381 -14.10 -7.13 -17.42
N ILE A 382 -13.18 -7.71 -16.66
CA ILE A 382 -12.96 -7.34 -15.27
C ILE A 382 -11.74 -6.41 -15.19
N TYR A 383 -11.89 -5.33 -14.43
CA TYR A 383 -10.82 -4.38 -14.17
C TYR A 383 -10.58 -4.24 -12.68
N VAL A 384 -9.32 -4.02 -12.31
CA VAL A 384 -8.88 -3.77 -10.93
C VAL A 384 -8.03 -2.52 -10.87
N SER A 385 -8.29 -1.65 -9.89
CA SER A 385 -7.38 -0.58 -9.51
C SER A 385 -6.63 -0.96 -8.25
N GLU A 386 -5.31 -0.77 -8.22
CA GLU A 386 -4.49 -1.17 -7.08
C GLU A 386 -3.38 -0.20 -6.73
N HIS A 387 -3.00 -0.24 -5.45
CA HIS A 387 -1.89 0.56 -4.94
C HIS A 387 -0.55 -0.08 -5.25
N GLY A 388 0.34 0.66 -5.89
CA GLY A 388 1.78 0.45 -5.79
C GLY A 388 2.33 0.86 -4.42
N PRO A 389 3.64 0.73 -4.18
CA PRO A 389 4.23 1.23 -2.94
C PRO A 389 4.36 2.77 -2.97
N ARG A 390 5.42 3.32 -3.50
CA ARG A 390 5.59 4.75 -3.72
C ARG A 390 5.57 5.03 -5.23
N GLY A 391 4.41 5.38 -5.77
CA GLY A 391 4.13 5.35 -7.19
C GLY A 391 3.90 3.94 -7.72
N GLY A 392 3.58 3.83 -9.00
CA GLY A 392 3.23 2.56 -9.62
C GLY A 392 1.88 2.01 -9.15
N ASP A 393 0.92 2.90 -8.84
CA ASP A 393 -0.48 2.49 -8.75
C ASP A 393 -0.96 2.15 -10.16
N GLU A 394 -1.90 1.20 -10.27
CA GLU A 394 -2.24 0.60 -11.57
C GLU A 394 -3.75 0.45 -11.78
N LEU A 395 -4.16 0.52 -13.04
CA LEU A 395 -5.41 -0.06 -13.53
C LEU A 395 -5.06 -1.27 -14.37
N ASN A 396 -5.57 -2.42 -14.00
CA ASN A 396 -5.32 -3.71 -14.63
C ASN A 396 -6.60 -4.29 -15.22
N ARG A 397 -6.55 -4.77 -16.47
CA ARG A 397 -7.58 -5.61 -17.07
C ARG A 397 -7.28 -7.06 -16.72
N LEU A 398 -8.19 -7.72 -16.01
CA LEU A 398 -7.94 -9.08 -15.54
C LEU A 398 -8.17 -10.13 -16.62
N ARG A 399 -7.26 -11.10 -16.69
CA ARG A 399 -7.37 -12.31 -17.49
C ARG A 399 -7.33 -13.53 -16.57
N PRO A 400 -8.23 -14.51 -16.71
CA PRO A 400 -8.20 -15.71 -15.88
C PRO A 400 -6.83 -16.39 -15.92
N GLY A 401 -6.24 -16.67 -14.76
CA GLY A 401 -4.90 -17.24 -14.64
C GLY A 401 -3.75 -16.24 -14.80
N GLY A 402 -4.04 -14.97 -15.11
CA GLY A 402 -3.02 -13.93 -15.29
C GLY A 402 -2.22 -13.64 -14.02
N ASN A 403 -0.94 -13.30 -14.20
CA ASN A 403 -0.03 -12.85 -13.14
C ASN A 403 0.37 -11.40 -13.41
N TYR A 404 0.05 -10.50 -12.46
CA TYR A 404 0.28 -9.05 -12.56
C TYR A 404 1.63 -8.60 -11.99
N GLY A 405 2.48 -9.56 -11.69
CA GLY A 405 3.92 -9.39 -11.52
C GLY A 405 4.38 -8.95 -10.13
N TRP A 406 3.54 -8.40 -9.26
CA TRP A 406 3.99 -8.00 -7.93
C TRP A 406 4.55 -9.18 -7.12
N PRO A 407 5.72 -9.06 -6.46
CA PRO A 407 6.69 -7.95 -6.43
C PRO A 407 7.80 -8.10 -7.50
N LEU A 408 7.74 -9.08 -8.40
CA LEU A 408 8.75 -9.40 -9.41
C LEU A 408 8.87 -8.31 -10.48
N VAL A 409 7.74 -7.66 -10.79
CA VAL A 409 7.64 -6.51 -11.68
C VAL A 409 6.95 -5.39 -10.92
N SER A 410 7.46 -4.17 -10.98
CA SER A 410 6.84 -3.02 -10.30
C SER A 410 7.29 -1.70 -10.91
N HIS A 411 6.34 -0.79 -11.09
CA HIS A 411 6.59 0.60 -11.48
C HIS A 411 6.84 1.53 -10.28
N GLY A 412 6.68 1.02 -9.05
CA GLY A 412 6.91 1.76 -7.82
C GLY A 412 8.27 1.48 -7.18
N ILE A 413 8.60 2.28 -6.17
CA ILE A 413 9.76 2.11 -5.32
C ILE A 413 9.31 1.94 -3.87
N ASP A 414 10.07 1.23 -3.05
CA ASP A 414 9.76 1.08 -1.63
C ASP A 414 9.81 2.43 -0.88
N TYR A 415 9.14 2.53 0.26
CA TYR A 415 9.05 3.79 1.03
C TYR A 415 10.41 4.37 1.44
N PRO A 416 11.46 3.57 1.75
CA PRO A 416 12.80 4.10 1.99
C PRO A 416 13.60 4.37 0.71
N PHE A 417 12.92 4.45 -0.45
CA PHE A 417 13.48 4.74 -1.77
C PHE A 417 14.29 3.61 -2.43
N ALA A 418 14.36 2.42 -1.84
CA ALA A 418 14.94 1.24 -2.48
C ALA A 418 14.06 0.75 -3.64
N ARG A 419 14.66 0.16 -4.66
CA ARG A 419 13.92 -0.52 -5.71
C ARG A 419 13.19 -1.76 -5.18
N VAL A 420 11.95 -1.95 -5.60
CA VAL A 420 11.21 -3.20 -5.35
C VAL A 420 11.75 -4.29 -6.27
N SER A 421 11.82 -4.00 -7.55
CA SER A 421 12.29 -4.90 -8.61
C SER A 421 13.18 -4.15 -9.60
N PRO A 422 14.13 -4.84 -10.26
CA PRO A 422 14.84 -4.28 -11.40
C PRO A 422 13.96 -4.09 -12.64
N PHE A 423 12.80 -4.75 -12.69
CA PHE A 423 11.94 -4.78 -13.87
C PHE A 423 10.65 -4.00 -13.64
N THR A 424 10.25 -3.24 -14.67
CA THR A 424 8.93 -2.62 -14.78
C THR A 424 8.02 -3.40 -15.73
N ARG A 425 8.62 -4.28 -16.56
CA ARG A 425 7.96 -5.23 -17.47
C ARG A 425 8.82 -6.46 -17.59
N HIS A 426 8.20 -7.62 -17.73
CA HIS A 426 8.91 -8.88 -17.96
C HIS A 426 7.96 -9.88 -18.61
N GLU A 427 8.49 -10.75 -19.47
CA GLU A 427 7.72 -11.82 -20.11
C GLU A 427 7.07 -12.73 -19.05
N GLY A 428 5.84 -13.15 -19.30
CA GLY A 428 5.06 -13.98 -18.39
C GLY A 428 4.21 -13.20 -17.39
N PHE A 429 4.25 -11.86 -17.40
CA PHE A 429 3.41 -11.01 -16.58
C PHE A 429 2.53 -10.10 -17.43
N GLU A 430 1.34 -9.79 -16.92
CA GLU A 430 0.39 -8.88 -17.55
C GLU A 430 0.81 -7.43 -17.31
N ASP A 431 0.78 -6.63 -18.38
CA ASP A 431 1.04 -5.19 -18.31
C ASP A 431 -0.22 -4.43 -17.86
N PRO A 432 -0.10 -3.40 -17.01
CA PRO A 432 -1.21 -2.54 -16.64
C PRO A 432 -1.68 -1.65 -17.80
N GLU A 433 -2.99 -1.37 -17.84
CA GLU A 433 -3.60 -0.42 -18.80
C GLU A 433 -3.22 1.02 -18.47
N VAL A 434 -3.14 1.36 -17.19
CA VAL A 434 -2.74 2.70 -16.70
C VAL A 434 -1.80 2.55 -15.51
N ILE A 435 -0.78 3.42 -15.47
CA ILE A 435 0.17 3.52 -14.36
C ILE A 435 0.15 4.94 -13.82
N TRP A 436 0.05 5.07 -12.49
CA TRP A 436 0.14 6.36 -11.82
C TRP A 436 1.41 6.46 -10.97
N SER A 437 2.30 7.34 -11.39
CA SER A 437 3.47 7.76 -10.61
C SER A 437 3.64 9.28 -10.76
N PRO A 438 3.56 10.02 -9.64
CA PRO A 438 3.42 9.57 -8.25
C PRO A 438 2.10 8.85 -7.97
N SER A 439 2.03 8.09 -6.85
CA SER A 439 0.82 7.38 -6.41
C SER A 439 -0.35 8.34 -6.23
N ILE A 440 -1.53 7.97 -6.71
CA ILE A 440 -2.81 8.62 -6.44
C ILE A 440 -3.56 7.97 -5.27
N ALA A 441 -3.19 6.75 -4.90
CA ALA A 441 -3.85 5.85 -3.96
C ALA A 441 -5.31 5.57 -4.36
N PRO A 442 -5.57 4.81 -5.47
CA PRO A 442 -6.91 4.49 -5.94
C PRO A 442 -7.63 3.65 -4.90
N SER A 443 -8.90 3.95 -4.60
CA SER A 443 -9.63 3.36 -3.47
C SER A 443 -10.91 2.64 -3.84
N GLY A 444 -11.31 2.73 -5.10
CA GLY A 444 -12.47 2.09 -5.68
C GLY A 444 -12.38 2.10 -7.20
N LEU A 445 -13.42 1.62 -7.86
CA LEU A 445 -13.52 1.61 -9.32
C LEU A 445 -14.97 1.44 -9.73
N ALA A 446 -15.47 2.29 -10.64
CA ALA A 446 -16.76 2.12 -11.26
C ALA A 446 -16.68 2.37 -12.77
N VAL A 447 -17.60 1.78 -13.53
CA VAL A 447 -17.84 2.10 -14.95
C VAL A 447 -19.07 2.98 -15.02
N TYR A 448 -19.02 4.10 -15.69
CA TYR A 448 -20.18 4.95 -15.88
C TYR A 448 -21.12 4.33 -16.90
N GLN A 449 -22.36 4.03 -16.47
CA GLN A 449 -23.41 3.43 -17.30
C GLN A 449 -24.66 4.31 -17.39
N GLY A 450 -24.67 5.43 -16.69
CA GLY A 450 -25.80 6.35 -16.68
C GLY A 450 -25.98 7.10 -18.01
N THR A 451 -27.12 7.69 -18.17
CA THR A 451 -27.44 8.56 -19.33
C THR A 451 -27.34 10.04 -19.00
N LEU A 452 -27.21 10.38 -17.71
CA LEU A 452 -27.27 11.76 -17.23
C LEU A 452 -26.04 12.58 -17.68
N PHE A 453 -24.83 12.02 -17.57
CA PHE A 453 -23.61 12.61 -18.10
C PHE A 453 -23.39 12.12 -19.54
N LYS A 454 -23.82 12.94 -20.52
CA LYS A 454 -23.71 12.60 -21.94
C LYS A 454 -22.26 12.37 -22.35
N GLY A 455 -22.00 11.28 -23.06
CA GLY A 455 -20.67 10.92 -23.57
C GLY A 455 -19.70 10.36 -22.51
N TRP A 456 -20.21 9.94 -21.34
CA TRP A 456 -19.41 9.28 -20.31
C TRP A 456 -19.59 7.77 -20.27
N GLN A 457 -20.54 7.22 -21.04
CA GLN A 457 -20.82 5.77 -21.06
C GLN A 457 -19.54 4.98 -21.35
N GLY A 458 -19.23 4.04 -20.50
CA GLY A 458 -18.06 3.19 -20.58
C GLY A 458 -16.81 3.77 -19.92
N ASP A 459 -16.77 5.04 -19.54
CA ASP A 459 -15.64 5.61 -18.84
C ASP A 459 -15.46 5.04 -17.43
N PHE A 460 -14.21 4.92 -16.97
CA PHE A 460 -13.95 4.55 -15.58
C PHE A 460 -13.97 5.77 -14.66
N LEU A 461 -14.45 5.55 -13.46
CA LEU A 461 -14.36 6.48 -12.33
C LEU A 461 -13.49 5.85 -11.26
N VAL A 462 -12.35 6.47 -10.96
CA VAL A 462 -11.36 5.97 -9.99
C VAL A 462 -11.23 6.99 -8.86
N PRO A 463 -11.86 6.75 -7.70
CA PRO A 463 -11.67 7.59 -6.52
C PRO A 463 -10.25 7.42 -5.97
N ALA A 464 -9.68 8.49 -5.43
CA ALA A 464 -8.29 8.54 -5.01
C ALA A 464 -8.14 9.21 -3.63
N LEU A 465 -7.44 8.50 -2.73
CA LEU A 465 -7.23 8.97 -1.37
C LEU A 465 -6.12 10.02 -1.26
N ARG A 466 -5.01 9.82 -1.98
CA ARG A 466 -3.87 10.73 -1.92
C ARG A 466 -4.07 11.94 -2.83
N GLU A 467 -4.57 11.71 -4.03
CA GLU A 467 -4.86 12.78 -4.98
C GLU A 467 -6.06 13.62 -4.57
N ARG A 468 -6.95 13.06 -3.71
CA ARG A 468 -8.14 13.75 -3.18
C ARG A 468 -9.11 14.17 -4.29
N SER A 469 -9.40 13.23 -5.17
CA SER A 469 -10.22 13.44 -6.37
C SER A 469 -10.89 12.14 -6.79
N VAL A 470 -11.74 12.22 -7.81
CA VAL A 470 -12.13 11.09 -8.64
C VAL A 470 -11.52 11.32 -10.02
N ARG A 471 -10.73 10.36 -10.52
CA ARG A 471 -10.28 10.37 -11.91
C ARG A 471 -11.33 9.75 -12.80
N ARG A 472 -11.78 10.51 -13.79
CA ARG A 472 -12.51 9.98 -14.93
C ARG A 472 -11.48 9.57 -15.97
N LEU A 473 -11.49 8.31 -16.36
CA LEU A 473 -10.65 7.78 -17.43
C LEU A 473 -11.54 7.64 -18.67
N VAL A 474 -11.35 8.56 -19.61
CA VAL A 474 -12.09 8.58 -20.88
C VAL A 474 -11.58 7.47 -21.77
N ARG A 475 -12.51 6.65 -22.28
CA ARG A 475 -12.17 5.50 -23.11
C ARG A 475 -12.53 5.70 -24.57
N ASP A 476 -11.72 5.09 -25.43
CA ASP A 476 -12.04 4.80 -26.82
C ASP A 476 -11.88 3.28 -27.01
N GLY A 477 -13.02 2.58 -27.09
CA GLY A 477 -13.06 1.13 -26.99
C GLY A 477 -12.45 0.63 -25.66
N ASP A 478 -11.42 -0.20 -25.74
CA ASP A 478 -10.73 -0.75 -24.56
C ASP A 478 -9.60 0.16 -24.03
N ARG A 479 -9.24 1.23 -24.73
CA ARG A 479 -8.10 2.08 -24.40
C ARG A 479 -8.51 3.31 -23.60
N VAL A 480 -7.74 3.64 -22.57
CA VAL A 480 -7.83 4.94 -21.88
C VAL A 480 -7.07 5.97 -22.69
N VAL A 481 -7.79 6.95 -23.24
CA VAL A 481 -7.23 7.99 -24.13
C VAL A 481 -7.00 9.33 -23.42
N ARG A 482 -7.72 9.59 -22.34
CA ARG A 482 -7.63 10.85 -21.58
C ARG A 482 -8.02 10.61 -20.12
N GLN A 483 -7.50 11.46 -19.23
CA GLN A 483 -7.85 11.47 -17.81
C GLN A 483 -8.29 12.87 -17.40
N GLU A 484 -9.29 12.95 -16.55
CA GLU A 484 -9.86 14.18 -16.01
C GLU A 484 -10.05 14.06 -14.50
N LEU A 485 -10.06 15.18 -13.78
CA LEU A 485 -10.34 15.20 -12.34
C LEU A 485 -11.76 15.67 -12.06
N LEU A 486 -12.43 15.01 -11.14
CA LEU A 486 -13.67 15.41 -10.48
C LEU A 486 -13.38 15.60 -8.99
N LEU A 487 -14.05 16.54 -8.34
CA LEU A 487 -13.97 16.78 -6.89
C LEU A 487 -12.58 17.22 -6.38
N GLY A 488 -11.61 17.48 -7.28
CA GLY A 488 -10.26 17.92 -6.87
C GLY A 488 -10.28 19.27 -6.14
N GLU A 489 -11.23 20.14 -6.45
CA GLU A 489 -11.44 21.43 -5.82
C GLU A 489 -11.82 21.33 -4.33
N ARG A 490 -12.35 20.18 -3.90
CA ARG A 490 -12.75 19.95 -2.51
C ARG A 490 -11.57 19.62 -1.59
N GLY A 491 -10.49 19.11 -2.15
CA GLY A 491 -9.32 18.70 -1.36
C GLY A 491 -9.59 17.57 -0.36
N GLU A 492 -10.68 16.82 -0.53
CA GLU A 492 -11.11 15.72 0.35
C GLU A 492 -10.67 14.37 -0.23
N ARG A 493 -10.21 13.47 0.63
CA ARG A 493 -9.90 12.09 0.23
C ARG A 493 -11.19 11.38 -0.18
N ILE A 494 -11.23 10.76 -1.35
CA ILE A 494 -12.40 10.04 -1.84
C ILE A 494 -12.16 8.54 -1.69
N ARG A 495 -13.07 7.87 -0.97
CA ARG A 495 -12.97 6.45 -0.64
C ARG A 495 -13.65 5.55 -1.64
N ASP A 496 -14.83 5.92 -2.12
CA ASP A 496 -15.59 5.09 -3.04
C ASP A 496 -16.46 5.93 -3.96
N VAL A 497 -16.88 5.34 -5.08
CA VAL A 497 -17.73 5.95 -6.07
C VAL A 497 -18.74 4.93 -6.61
N LYS A 498 -19.99 5.35 -6.81
CA LYS A 498 -21.06 4.54 -7.39
C LYS A 498 -21.84 5.34 -8.41
N VAL A 499 -22.13 4.72 -9.53
CA VAL A 499 -23.10 5.25 -10.50
C VAL A 499 -24.48 4.74 -10.08
N ALA A 500 -25.40 5.65 -9.84
CA ALA A 500 -26.77 5.35 -9.43
C ALA A 500 -27.64 4.98 -10.63
N GLY A 501 -28.76 4.33 -10.35
CA GLY A 501 -29.75 3.97 -11.38
C GLY A 501 -30.34 5.15 -12.14
N ASP A 502 -30.39 6.35 -11.52
CA ASP A 502 -30.81 7.59 -12.18
C ASP A 502 -29.67 8.26 -13.01
N GLY A 503 -28.50 7.67 -13.04
CA GLY A 503 -27.31 8.17 -13.75
C GLY A 503 -26.52 9.22 -12.99
N SER A 504 -26.92 9.62 -11.77
CA SER A 504 -26.09 10.45 -10.90
C SER A 504 -24.89 9.65 -10.37
N ILE A 505 -23.88 10.35 -9.87
CA ILE A 505 -22.70 9.72 -9.29
C ILE A 505 -22.70 10.03 -7.79
N TYR A 506 -22.63 8.99 -6.97
CA TYR A 506 -22.37 9.12 -5.54
C TYR A 506 -20.88 8.91 -5.25
N ALA A 507 -20.33 9.70 -4.33
CA ALA A 507 -18.97 9.58 -3.86
C ALA A 507 -18.92 9.64 -2.34
N LEU A 508 -18.12 8.76 -1.71
CA LEU A 508 -17.83 8.78 -0.28
C LEU A 508 -16.50 9.45 -0.01
N THR A 509 -16.48 10.42 0.89
CA THR A 509 -15.21 10.96 1.39
C THR A 509 -14.70 10.09 2.54
N ASP A 510 -13.36 10.04 2.71
CA ASP A 510 -12.67 9.21 3.71
C ASP A 510 -12.37 10.04 4.96
N GLY A 511 -12.73 9.56 6.14
CA GLY A 511 -12.44 10.23 7.41
C GLY A 511 -13.49 10.02 8.50
N VAL A 512 -13.22 10.61 9.68
CA VAL A 512 -14.12 10.57 10.85
C VAL A 512 -15.38 11.43 10.68
N ASP A 513 -15.35 12.35 9.72
CA ASP A 513 -16.49 13.18 9.31
C ASP A 513 -16.72 12.98 7.81
N GLY A 514 -16.86 11.71 7.42
CA GLY A 514 -17.11 11.31 6.04
C GLY A 514 -18.43 11.86 5.52
N LYS A 515 -18.47 12.14 4.22
CA LYS A 515 -19.62 12.68 3.52
C LYS A 515 -20.05 11.77 2.40
N LEU A 516 -21.35 11.71 2.18
CA LEU A 516 -21.96 11.19 0.97
C LEU A 516 -22.25 12.37 0.04
N LEU A 517 -21.56 12.40 -1.08
CA LEU A 517 -21.71 13.41 -2.12
C LEU A 517 -22.52 12.85 -3.28
N ARG A 518 -23.39 13.67 -3.89
CA ARG A 518 -24.09 13.36 -5.14
C ARG A 518 -23.68 14.37 -6.20
N LEU A 519 -23.27 13.87 -7.35
CA LEU A 519 -22.90 14.65 -8.53
C LEU A 519 -23.94 14.48 -9.62
N VAL A 520 -24.35 15.59 -10.21
CA VAL A 520 -25.22 15.65 -11.38
C VAL A 520 -24.65 16.65 -12.38
N PRO A 521 -24.95 16.56 -13.68
CA PRO A 521 -24.53 17.57 -14.63
C PRO A 521 -25.00 18.95 -14.20
N LYS A 522 -24.16 19.94 -14.44
CA LYS A 522 -24.58 21.33 -14.33
C LYS A 522 -25.54 21.64 -15.50
N GLU A 523 -26.73 22.13 -15.21
CA GLU A 523 -27.60 22.62 -16.25
C GLU A 523 -26.86 23.70 -17.05
N ILE A 524 -26.77 23.50 -18.36
CA ILE A 524 -26.28 24.55 -19.25
C ILE A 524 -27.47 25.50 -19.43
N PRO A 525 -27.36 26.77 -19.02
CA PRO A 525 -28.43 27.74 -19.15
C PRO A 525 -28.83 27.98 -20.61
#